data_5857fd98aef31e93a73eabe0a335573b
#
_entry.id   5857fd98aef31e93a73eabe0a335573b
#
_cell.length_a   1.000
_cell.length_b   1.000
_cell.length_c   1.000
_cell.angle_alpha   90.00
_cell.angle_beta   90.00
_cell.angle_gamma   90.00
#
_symmetry.space_group_name_H-M   'P 1'
#
loop_
_entity.id
_entity.type
_entity.pdbx_description
1 polymer ?
#
loop_
_entity_poly.entity_id
_entity_poly.type
_entity_poly.pdbx_seq_one_letter_code
_entity_poly.pdbx_strand_id
1 'polypeptide(L)'
;MGPNSTQVKRCVIEQISDDKKKLPVYHGTERYARQLLLAEWDQEKLAKSTVVVAGIGALGSIIALDLVLTGIGKVIIIDFDTIELSNLSRQFLFGDEDIGKSKAVVAGQRLREMNPDVQVLALDSSIQEVRATFYEEANLIVDGLDTFEARRWLNSLCVQKKKTLIHGGMYGWWGNVQRIEPFKTACLECQPLVPAERLQKACTPPGERRKTEEPPPKFPALLSVATIIAGLQFQEVLKQLLNVGTPLDNYLFYDGLHQQFTTLKLARNPNCFLCSDRFRLRSEKYAIDPKETVAELKNRLIMTFGLEAPKIILRGQVLSDKKILGKLQLKDEEPLFIIDPAVAQPLKLLAVFK
;
A
#
# COMPACT_ATOMS: atom_id res chain seq x y z
N MET A 1 9.99 38.98 23.35
CA MET A 1 11.18 39.19 22.51
C MET A 1 11.60 37.83 22.01
N GLY A 2 11.29 37.49 20.77
CA GLY A 2 11.63 36.20 20.15
C GLY A 2 13.07 36.18 19.65
N PRO A 3 13.70 35.00 19.51
CA PRO A 3 15.13 34.92 19.12
C PRO A 3 15.30 35.35 17.66
N ASN A 4 16.38 36.12 17.48
CA ASN A 4 16.79 36.80 16.25
C ASN A 4 16.92 35.83 15.05
N SER A 5 16.25 36.14 13.95
CA SER A 5 16.25 35.42 12.66
C SER A 5 17.65 35.29 12.00
N THR A 6 18.65 35.95 12.53
CA THR A 6 20.04 35.95 12.02
C THR A 6 20.87 34.74 12.52
N GLN A 7 20.49 34.14 13.66
CA GLN A 7 21.22 32.99 14.21
C GLN A 7 20.85 31.65 13.53
N VAL A 8 19.63 31.52 13.01
CA VAL A 8 19.17 30.28 12.33
C VAL A 8 19.86 30.09 10.97
N LYS A 9 20.17 31.18 10.26
CA LYS A 9 20.87 31.11 8.96
C LYS A 9 22.34 30.72 9.04
N ARG A 10 23.01 30.96 10.17
CA ARG A 10 24.43 30.60 10.34
C ARG A 10 24.64 29.11 10.61
N CYS A 11 23.72 28.48 11.30
CA CYS A 11 23.84 27.07 11.69
C CYS A 11 23.72 26.08 10.52
N VAL A 12 23.03 26.44 9.45
CA VAL A 12 22.84 25.54 8.28
C VAL A 12 24.03 25.62 7.30
N ILE A 13 24.78 26.71 7.30
CA ILE A 13 25.92 26.90 6.35
C ILE A 13 27.22 26.39 6.93
N GLU A 14 27.43 26.41 8.24
CA GLU A 14 28.67 25.96 8.88
C GLU A 14 28.80 24.42 8.95
N GLN A 15 27.71 23.66 8.87
CA GLN A 15 27.76 22.18 8.82
C GLN A 15 28.16 21.60 7.45
N ILE A 16 28.26 22.42 6.41
CA ILE A 16 28.61 21.95 5.05
C ILE A 16 30.13 22.04 4.76
N SER A 17 30.93 22.66 5.63
CA SER A 17 32.27 23.07 5.29
C SER A 17 33.43 22.18 5.72
N ASP A 18 33.26 21.14 6.55
CA ASP A 18 34.40 20.44 7.15
C ASP A 18 34.62 18.96 6.83
N ASP A 19 33.78 18.32 6.01
CA ASP A 19 34.02 16.95 5.58
C ASP A 19 34.60 16.89 4.16
N LYS A 20 35.88 17.23 4.03
CA LYS A 20 36.68 16.88 2.84
C LYS A 20 36.97 15.37 2.80
N LYS A 21 36.03 14.51 2.96
CA LYS A 21 36.14 13.12 2.55
C LYS A 21 36.21 13.12 1.03
N LYS A 22 37.26 12.56 0.47
CA LYS A 22 37.36 12.28 -0.97
C LYS A 22 36.13 11.51 -1.38
N LEU A 23 35.27 12.16 -2.16
CA LEU A 23 34.07 11.51 -2.73
C LEU A 23 34.57 10.31 -3.54
N PRO A 24 33.97 9.14 -3.37
CA PRO A 24 34.30 7.98 -4.17
C PRO A 24 34.04 8.28 -5.64
N VAL A 25 35.02 8.03 -6.51
CA VAL A 25 34.88 8.15 -7.96
C VAL A 25 34.14 6.91 -8.45
N TYR A 26 32.87 7.03 -8.71
CA TYR A 26 32.04 5.96 -9.29
C TYR A 26 32.05 6.10 -10.82
N HIS A 27 32.83 5.26 -11.49
CA HIS A 27 32.77 5.14 -12.94
C HIS A 27 31.43 4.44 -13.33
N GLY A 28 30.65 5.10 -14.19
CA GLY A 28 29.35 4.60 -14.66
C GLY A 28 28.10 5.12 -13.91
N THR A 29 28.26 6.07 -12.98
CA THR A 29 27.17 6.57 -12.14
C THR A 29 26.88 8.06 -12.30
N GLU A 30 27.20 8.65 -13.47
CA GLU A 30 26.93 10.08 -13.71
C GLU A 30 25.47 10.46 -13.50
N ARG A 31 24.55 9.56 -13.82
CA ARG A 31 23.11 9.73 -13.58
C ARG A 31 22.79 10.03 -12.11
N TYR A 32 23.51 9.39 -11.20
CA TYR A 32 23.29 9.46 -9.74
C TYR A 32 24.29 10.37 -9.02
N ALA A 33 25.13 11.09 -9.76
CA ALA A 33 26.24 11.87 -9.20
C ALA A 33 25.82 12.88 -8.12
N ARG A 34 24.62 13.45 -8.21
CA ARG A 34 24.15 14.43 -7.22
C ARG A 34 23.72 13.79 -5.91
N GLN A 35 23.05 12.65 -5.97
CA GLN A 35 22.63 11.93 -4.76
C GLN A 35 23.80 11.22 -4.06
N LEU A 36 24.83 10.83 -4.82
CA LEU A 36 26.06 10.26 -4.28
C LEU A 36 26.89 11.25 -3.44
N LEU A 37 26.56 12.54 -3.45
CA LEU A 37 27.17 13.54 -2.57
C LEU A 37 26.64 13.47 -1.13
N LEU A 38 25.53 12.77 -0.91
CA LEU A 38 24.95 12.59 0.43
C LEU A 38 25.77 11.52 1.19
N ALA A 39 26.18 11.83 2.41
CA ALA A 39 27.07 10.96 3.20
C ALA A 39 26.45 9.59 3.51
N GLU A 40 25.14 9.55 3.71
CA GLU A 40 24.39 8.33 4.06
C GLU A 40 23.84 7.60 2.83
N TRP A 41 24.17 8.05 1.61
CA TRP A 41 23.64 7.48 0.38
C TRP A 41 24.36 6.19 -0.01
N ASP A 42 23.60 5.14 -0.26
CA ASP A 42 24.08 3.85 -0.72
C ASP A 42 23.32 3.43 -1.99
N GLN A 43 23.87 3.79 -3.16
CA GLN A 43 23.29 3.48 -4.46
C GLN A 43 23.23 1.98 -4.73
N GLU A 44 24.20 1.22 -4.25
CA GLU A 44 24.25 -0.22 -4.46
C GLU A 44 23.10 -0.93 -3.72
N LYS A 45 22.79 -0.46 -2.52
CA LYS A 45 21.65 -0.95 -1.74
C LYS A 45 20.32 -0.65 -2.42
N LEU A 46 20.18 0.55 -2.99
CA LEU A 46 18.99 0.91 -3.76
C LEU A 46 18.87 0.08 -5.04
N ALA A 47 19.97 -0.12 -5.76
CA ALA A 47 20.00 -0.94 -6.98
C ALA A 47 19.68 -2.43 -6.75
N LYS A 48 19.80 -2.91 -5.51
CA LYS A 48 19.38 -4.26 -5.10
C LYS A 48 17.96 -4.33 -4.55
N SER A 49 17.28 -3.21 -4.42
CA SER A 49 15.96 -3.14 -3.80
C SER A 49 14.84 -3.32 -4.82
N THR A 50 13.75 -3.93 -4.36
CA THR A 50 12.50 -4.08 -5.10
C THR A 50 11.38 -3.36 -4.37
N VAL A 51 10.63 -2.50 -5.08
CA VAL A 51 9.48 -1.76 -4.53
C VAL A 51 8.25 -2.02 -5.38
N VAL A 52 7.12 -2.33 -4.73
CA VAL A 52 5.81 -2.41 -5.37
C VAL A 52 5.07 -1.09 -5.18
N VAL A 53 4.54 -0.53 -6.26
CA VAL A 53 3.64 0.63 -6.27
C VAL A 53 2.25 0.14 -6.67
N ALA A 54 1.33 0.12 -5.74
CA ALA A 54 -0.05 -0.28 -5.97
C ALA A 54 -0.90 0.95 -6.32
N GLY A 55 -1.37 1.00 -7.57
CA GLY A 55 -2.05 2.15 -8.16
C GLY A 55 -1.09 3.15 -8.82
N ILE A 56 -1.32 3.51 -10.09
CA ILE A 56 -0.57 4.51 -10.86
C ILE A 56 -1.46 5.74 -11.14
N GLY A 57 -2.16 6.16 -10.11
CA GLY A 57 -2.91 7.40 -10.08
C GLY A 57 -2.03 8.62 -9.78
N ALA A 58 -2.61 9.65 -9.15
CA ALA A 58 -1.91 10.90 -8.87
C ALA A 58 -0.68 10.72 -7.96
N LEU A 59 -0.79 9.93 -6.88
CA LEU A 59 0.34 9.64 -5.98
C LEU A 59 1.30 8.63 -6.62
N GLY A 60 0.76 7.51 -7.10
CA GLY A 60 1.58 6.41 -7.58
C GLY A 60 2.43 6.74 -8.80
N SER A 61 1.97 7.62 -9.70
CA SER A 61 2.76 8.06 -10.85
C SER A 61 4.00 8.88 -10.44
N ILE A 62 3.86 9.72 -9.42
CA ILE A 62 4.98 10.51 -8.86
C ILE A 62 5.96 9.60 -8.15
N ILE A 63 5.46 8.72 -7.29
CA ILE A 63 6.31 7.78 -6.55
C ILE A 63 7.08 6.85 -7.50
N ALA A 64 6.40 6.30 -8.53
CA ALA A 64 7.05 5.43 -9.50
C ALA A 64 8.16 6.17 -10.26
N LEU A 65 7.95 7.45 -10.59
CA LEU A 65 8.96 8.31 -11.19
C LEU A 65 10.15 8.50 -10.25
N ASP A 66 9.90 8.88 -9.00
CA ASP A 66 10.94 9.10 -7.99
C ASP A 66 11.80 7.84 -7.79
N LEU A 67 11.17 6.66 -7.68
CA LEU A 67 11.85 5.37 -7.56
C LEU A 67 12.76 5.09 -8.75
N VAL A 68 12.25 5.31 -9.97
CA VAL A 68 13.00 5.02 -11.20
C VAL A 68 14.15 6.01 -11.39
N LEU A 69 13.92 7.32 -11.21
CA LEU A 69 14.98 8.32 -11.37
C LEU A 69 16.06 8.20 -10.29
N THR A 70 15.71 7.71 -9.12
CA THR A 70 16.66 7.47 -8.01
C THR A 70 17.48 6.18 -8.21
N GLY A 71 17.06 5.29 -9.11
CA GLY A 71 17.79 4.07 -9.43
C GLY A 71 17.50 2.90 -8.49
N ILE A 72 16.24 2.72 -8.10
CA ILE A 72 15.80 1.49 -7.43
C ILE A 72 15.90 0.34 -8.41
N GLY A 73 16.52 -0.78 -8.00
CA GLY A 73 16.82 -1.89 -8.92
C GLY A 73 15.62 -2.48 -9.64
N LYS A 74 14.48 -2.65 -8.92
CA LYS A 74 13.24 -3.15 -9.52
C LYS A 74 12.02 -2.40 -8.97
N VAL A 75 11.19 -1.89 -9.88
CA VAL A 75 9.91 -1.24 -9.57
C VAL A 75 8.79 -2.03 -10.22
N ILE A 76 7.85 -2.51 -9.42
CA ILE A 76 6.65 -3.24 -9.89
C ILE A 76 5.47 -2.31 -9.73
N ILE A 77 4.87 -1.90 -10.84
CA ILE A 77 3.69 -1.04 -10.86
C ILE A 77 2.45 -1.87 -11.19
N ILE A 78 1.35 -1.64 -10.46
CA ILE A 78 0.10 -2.40 -10.60
C ILE A 78 -1.04 -1.40 -10.72
N ASP A 79 -1.76 -1.45 -11.84
CA ASP A 79 -2.96 -0.65 -12.06
C ASP A 79 -3.80 -1.32 -13.15
N PHE A 80 -5.13 -1.30 -13.03
CA PHE A 80 -6.04 -1.90 -14.01
C PHE A 80 -6.89 -0.85 -14.75
N ASP A 81 -6.74 0.43 -14.39
CA ASP A 81 -7.52 1.51 -14.98
C ASP A 81 -7.02 1.90 -16.36
N THR A 82 -7.91 2.52 -17.12
CA THR A 82 -7.59 3.25 -18.34
C THR A 82 -7.38 4.74 -18.05
N ILE A 83 -6.64 5.39 -18.94
CA ILE A 83 -6.36 6.82 -18.87
C ILE A 83 -7.59 7.60 -19.34
N GLU A 84 -8.03 8.54 -18.50
CA GLU A 84 -9.13 9.45 -18.82
C GLU A 84 -8.63 10.90 -18.90
N LEU A 85 -9.32 11.75 -19.69
CA LEU A 85 -9.01 13.17 -19.79
C LEU A 85 -8.94 13.85 -18.41
N SER A 86 -9.82 13.47 -17.48
CA SER A 86 -9.85 13.99 -16.13
C SER A 86 -8.60 13.68 -15.30
N ASN A 87 -7.79 12.69 -15.73
CA ASN A 87 -6.55 12.31 -15.06
C ASN A 87 -5.40 13.26 -15.37
N LEU A 88 -5.36 13.85 -16.56
CA LEU A 88 -4.22 14.62 -17.07
C LEU A 88 -3.92 15.87 -16.25
N SER A 89 -4.87 16.36 -15.46
CA SER A 89 -4.66 17.48 -14.54
C SER A 89 -3.69 17.17 -13.39
N ARG A 90 -3.40 15.86 -13.10
CA ARG A 90 -2.60 15.44 -11.94
C ARG A 90 -1.81 14.14 -12.12
N GLN A 91 -1.85 13.52 -13.29
CA GLN A 91 -1.12 12.30 -13.61
C GLN A 91 -0.22 12.56 -14.83
N PHE A 92 0.90 13.20 -14.58
CA PHE A 92 1.79 13.76 -15.61
C PHE A 92 2.59 12.70 -16.41
N LEU A 93 2.49 11.42 -16.07
CA LEU A 93 3.01 10.34 -16.91
C LEU A 93 2.17 10.09 -18.16
N PHE A 94 1.04 10.79 -18.33
CA PHE A 94 0.09 10.58 -19.43
C PHE A 94 -0.15 11.87 -20.21
N GLY A 95 -0.41 11.73 -21.50
CA GLY A 95 -0.79 12.81 -22.41
C GLY A 95 -2.14 12.54 -23.09
N ASP A 96 -2.61 13.50 -23.89
CA ASP A 96 -3.88 13.39 -24.59
C ASP A 96 -3.93 12.18 -25.53
N GLU A 97 -2.79 11.82 -26.13
CA GLU A 97 -2.64 10.66 -27.02
C GLU A 97 -2.76 9.30 -26.31
N ASP A 98 -2.77 9.30 -24.97
CA ASP A 98 -2.86 8.08 -24.18
C ASP A 98 -4.27 7.79 -23.66
N ILE A 99 -5.22 8.69 -23.89
CA ILE A 99 -6.60 8.50 -23.43
C ILE A 99 -7.16 7.19 -23.94
N GLY A 100 -7.74 6.39 -23.04
CA GLY A 100 -8.29 5.06 -23.31
C GLY A 100 -7.28 3.91 -23.24
N LYS A 101 -5.97 4.18 -23.16
CA LYS A 101 -4.95 3.15 -22.96
C LYS A 101 -4.82 2.76 -21.46
N SER A 102 -4.23 1.59 -21.20
CA SER A 102 -3.93 1.15 -19.83
C SER A 102 -2.91 2.05 -19.15
N LYS A 103 -3.21 2.49 -17.91
CA LYS A 103 -2.29 3.30 -17.11
C LYS A 103 -0.98 2.56 -16.84
N ALA A 104 -1.05 1.28 -16.44
CA ALA A 104 0.14 0.50 -16.13
C ALA A 104 1.05 0.35 -17.35
N VAL A 105 0.48 0.05 -18.52
CA VAL A 105 1.26 -0.17 -19.75
C VAL A 105 1.99 1.10 -20.17
N VAL A 106 1.28 2.24 -20.26
CA VAL A 106 1.85 3.53 -20.68
C VAL A 106 2.89 4.02 -19.67
N ALA A 107 2.56 3.98 -18.37
CA ALA A 107 3.52 4.36 -17.32
C ALA A 107 4.77 3.48 -17.37
N GLY A 108 4.61 2.16 -17.50
CA GLY A 108 5.73 1.23 -17.58
C GLY A 108 6.67 1.51 -18.75
N GLN A 109 6.12 1.86 -19.93
CA GLN A 109 6.93 2.25 -21.07
C GLN A 109 7.72 3.52 -20.79
N ARG A 110 7.08 4.59 -20.38
CA ARG A 110 7.74 5.89 -20.10
C ARG A 110 8.79 5.80 -19.00
N LEU A 111 8.51 5.06 -17.95
CA LEU A 111 9.45 4.87 -16.86
C LEU A 111 10.73 4.13 -17.31
N ARG A 112 10.62 3.11 -18.19
CA ARG A 112 11.80 2.42 -18.76
C ARG A 112 12.63 3.34 -19.64
N GLU A 113 11.98 4.24 -20.40
CA GLU A 113 12.66 5.24 -21.25
C GLU A 113 13.41 6.26 -20.39
N MET A 114 12.89 6.66 -19.22
CA MET A 114 13.52 7.62 -18.32
C MET A 114 14.76 7.07 -17.64
N ASN A 115 14.77 5.80 -17.26
CA ASN A 115 15.93 5.16 -16.67
C ASN A 115 16.02 3.67 -17.06
N PRO A 116 16.79 3.33 -18.10
CA PRO A 116 16.92 1.96 -18.58
C PRO A 116 17.68 1.02 -17.62
N ASP A 117 18.39 1.58 -16.62
CA ASP A 117 19.11 0.78 -15.62
C ASP A 117 18.15 0.16 -14.57
N VAL A 118 16.90 0.63 -14.51
CA VAL A 118 15.88 0.17 -13.58
C VAL A 118 14.96 -0.85 -14.24
N GLN A 119 14.80 -2.00 -13.61
CA GLN A 119 13.82 -2.99 -14.07
C GLN A 119 12.40 -2.53 -13.70
N VAL A 120 11.61 -2.09 -14.68
CA VAL A 120 10.21 -1.74 -14.48
C VAL A 120 9.31 -2.86 -14.97
N LEU A 121 8.55 -3.48 -14.06
CA LEU A 121 7.51 -4.46 -14.36
C LEU A 121 6.14 -3.79 -14.21
N ALA A 122 5.42 -3.65 -15.32
CA ALA A 122 4.08 -3.09 -15.34
C ALA A 122 3.04 -4.21 -15.44
N LEU A 123 2.10 -4.24 -14.49
CA LEU A 123 1.03 -5.23 -14.40
C LEU A 123 -0.32 -4.52 -14.60
N ASP A 124 -0.93 -4.76 -15.76
CA ASP A 124 -2.30 -4.32 -16.06
C ASP A 124 -3.28 -5.32 -15.43
N SER A 125 -3.51 -5.16 -14.15
CA SER A 125 -4.30 -6.08 -13.33
C SER A 125 -4.77 -5.41 -12.06
N SER A 126 -5.83 -5.93 -11.46
CA SER A 126 -6.20 -5.53 -10.10
C SER A 126 -5.17 -6.05 -9.09
N ILE A 127 -4.96 -5.30 -8.00
CA ILE A 127 -4.02 -5.69 -6.95
C ILE A 127 -4.34 -7.05 -6.32
N GLN A 128 -5.61 -7.48 -6.36
CA GLN A 128 -6.07 -8.76 -5.83
C GLN A 128 -5.73 -9.96 -6.72
N GLU A 129 -5.59 -9.74 -8.02
CA GLU A 129 -5.34 -10.80 -9.01
C GLU A 129 -3.86 -11.04 -9.27
N VAL A 130 -3.02 -10.10 -8.84
CA VAL A 130 -1.57 -10.22 -8.96
C VAL A 130 -1.04 -11.35 -8.09
N ARG A 131 -0.11 -12.13 -8.63
CA ARG A 131 0.51 -13.26 -7.89
C ARG A 131 1.16 -12.77 -6.61
N ALA A 132 0.93 -13.47 -5.50
CA ALA A 132 1.47 -13.13 -4.19
C ALA A 132 3.02 -13.02 -4.17
N THR A 133 3.71 -13.74 -5.07
CA THR A 133 5.16 -13.72 -5.19
C THR A 133 5.72 -12.32 -5.49
N PHE A 134 5.01 -11.47 -6.26
CA PHE A 134 5.45 -10.10 -6.52
C PHE A 134 5.45 -9.23 -5.26
N TYR A 135 4.50 -9.45 -4.34
CA TYR A 135 4.50 -8.77 -3.06
C TYR A 135 5.55 -9.34 -2.09
N GLU A 136 5.82 -10.65 -2.19
CA GLU A 136 6.80 -11.33 -1.34
C GLU A 136 8.24 -10.94 -1.66
N GLU A 137 8.57 -10.74 -2.94
CA GLU A 137 9.91 -10.28 -3.35
C GLU A 137 10.19 -8.81 -3.01
N ALA A 138 9.15 -7.99 -2.81
CA ALA A 138 9.33 -6.58 -2.50
C ALA A 138 9.96 -6.35 -1.13
N ASN A 139 10.86 -5.38 -1.03
CA ASN A 139 11.39 -4.88 0.24
C ASN A 139 10.32 -4.14 1.03
N LEU A 140 9.49 -3.35 0.31
CA LEU A 140 8.34 -2.64 0.85
C LEU A 140 7.30 -2.38 -0.26
N ILE A 141 6.11 -1.94 0.15
CA ILE A 141 4.98 -1.66 -0.74
C ILE A 141 4.53 -0.22 -0.51
N VAL A 142 4.23 0.49 -1.59
CA VAL A 142 3.71 1.85 -1.55
C VAL A 142 2.28 1.88 -2.07
N ASP A 143 1.41 2.60 -1.37
CA ASP A 143 0.01 2.76 -1.69
C ASP A 143 -0.25 4.07 -2.45
N GLY A 144 -0.63 3.96 -3.71
CA GLY A 144 -1.10 5.04 -4.57
C GLY A 144 -2.57 4.88 -4.99
N LEU A 145 -3.33 4.01 -4.30
CA LEU A 145 -4.72 3.67 -4.60
C LEU A 145 -5.67 4.81 -4.21
N ASP A 146 -6.86 4.81 -4.79
CA ASP A 146 -7.89 5.83 -4.59
C ASP A 146 -9.13 5.34 -3.81
N THR A 147 -9.36 4.03 -3.75
CA THR A 147 -10.50 3.45 -3.03
C THR A 147 -10.11 2.92 -1.65
N PHE A 148 -11.00 3.07 -0.67
CA PHE A 148 -10.78 2.55 0.69
C PHE A 148 -10.69 1.03 0.72
N GLU A 149 -11.46 0.34 -0.10
CA GLU A 149 -11.53 -1.11 -0.19
C GLU A 149 -10.18 -1.68 -0.65
N ALA A 150 -9.62 -1.11 -1.72
CA ALA A 150 -8.32 -1.51 -2.24
C ALA A 150 -7.20 -1.26 -1.22
N ARG A 151 -7.22 -0.10 -0.54
CA ARG A 151 -6.26 0.25 0.53
C ARG A 151 -6.33 -0.72 1.71
N ARG A 152 -7.54 -1.06 2.17
CA ARG A 152 -7.75 -2.03 3.25
C ARG A 152 -7.26 -3.42 2.86
N TRP A 153 -7.55 -3.84 1.63
CA TRP A 153 -7.05 -5.11 1.11
C TRP A 153 -5.52 -5.14 1.10
N LEU A 154 -4.88 -4.08 0.55
CA LEU A 154 -3.43 -3.96 0.49
C LEU A 154 -2.80 -3.95 1.90
N ASN A 155 -3.40 -3.21 2.84
CA ASN A 155 -3.00 -3.21 4.24
C ASN A 155 -3.07 -4.63 4.85
N SER A 156 -4.14 -5.37 4.56
CA SER A 156 -4.30 -6.75 5.03
C SER A 156 -3.23 -7.67 4.46
N LEU A 157 -2.94 -7.56 3.17
CA LEU A 157 -1.86 -8.29 2.53
C LEU A 157 -0.50 -7.97 3.17
N CYS A 158 -0.19 -6.68 3.35
CA CYS A 158 1.07 -6.24 3.92
C CYS A 158 1.28 -6.76 5.35
N VAL A 159 0.24 -6.72 6.18
CA VAL A 159 0.31 -7.27 7.55
C VAL A 159 0.53 -8.78 7.52
N GLN A 160 -0.20 -9.53 6.68
CA GLN A 160 -0.04 -10.98 6.56
C GLN A 160 1.34 -11.38 6.04
N LYS A 161 1.86 -10.66 5.04
CA LYS A 161 3.17 -10.93 4.44
C LYS A 161 4.33 -10.27 5.20
N LYS A 162 4.04 -9.57 6.30
CA LYS A 162 5.01 -8.81 7.11
C LYS A 162 5.83 -7.81 6.28
N LYS A 163 5.18 -7.16 5.32
CA LYS A 163 5.78 -6.12 4.47
C LYS A 163 5.41 -4.74 5.00
N THR A 164 6.38 -3.85 5.08
CA THR A 164 6.11 -2.44 5.40
C THR A 164 5.27 -1.83 4.28
N LEU A 165 4.19 -1.13 4.66
CA LEU A 165 3.34 -0.37 3.76
C LEU A 165 3.55 1.12 4.02
N ILE A 166 3.88 1.86 2.99
CA ILE A 166 3.88 3.33 3.01
C ILE A 166 2.59 3.79 2.34
N HIS A 167 1.59 4.07 3.17
CA HIS A 167 0.29 4.56 2.74
C HIS A 167 0.29 6.07 2.56
N GLY A 168 -0.36 6.55 1.50
CA GLY A 168 -0.62 7.96 1.25
C GLY A 168 -2.09 8.21 0.89
N GLY A 169 -2.61 9.36 1.33
CA GLY A 169 -3.96 9.80 1.00
C GLY A 169 -4.00 11.29 0.77
N MET A 170 -4.94 11.73 -0.07
CA MET A 170 -5.21 13.15 -0.28
C MET A 170 -6.69 13.41 -0.49
N TYR A 171 -7.12 14.61 -0.07
CA TYR A 171 -8.47 15.12 -0.29
C TYR A 171 -8.42 16.66 -0.39
N GLY A 172 -8.59 17.18 -1.58
CA GLY A 172 -8.51 18.63 -1.83
C GLY A 172 -7.17 19.21 -1.41
N TRP A 173 -7.18 20.05 -0.41
CA TRP A 173 -6.00 20.73 0.15
C TRP A 173 -5.26 19.91 1.22
N TRP A 174 -5.79 18.77 1.62
CA TRP A 174 -5.23 17.96 2.71
C TRP A 174 -4.63 16.67 2.19
N GLY A 175 -3.65 16.21 2.92
CA GLY A 175 -3.04 14.91 2.65
C GLY A 175 -2.48 14.26 3.89
N ASN A 176 -2.16 12.99 3.78
CA ASN A 176 -1.53 12.25 4.85
C ASN A 176 -0.56 11.20 4.33
N VAL A 177 0.41 10.89 5.16
CA VAL A 177 1.28 9.72 5.01
C VAL A 177 1.19 8.88 6.27
N GLN A 178 1.07 7.57 6.12
CA GLN A 178 1.13 6.63 7.22
C GLN A 178 2.13 5.53 6.92
N ARG A 179 3.12 5.37 7.81
CA ARG A 179 4.05 4.24 7.76
C ARG A 179 3.50 3.11 8.62
N ILE A 180 3.22 1.98 7.98
CA ILE A 180 2.66 0.80 8.63
C ILE A 180 3.72 -0.29 8.63
N GLU A 181 4.34 -0.50 9.77
CA GLU A 181 5.22 -1.62 10.03
C GLU A 181 4.42 -2.72 10.74
N PRO A 182 4.20 -3.88 10.09
CA PRO A 182 3.33 -4.92 10.62
C PRO A 182 3.66 -5.32 12.06
N PHE A 183 2.65 -5.34 12.91
CA PHE A 183 2.71 -5.66 14.35
C PHE A 183 3.49 -4.67 15.23
N LYS A 184 4.07 -3.62 14.67
CA LYS A 184 4.79 -2.59 15.43
C LYS A 184 4.03 -1.28 15.50
N THR A 185 3.51 -0.79 14.36
CA THR A 185 2.74 0.46 14.30
C THR A 185 1.25 0.19 14.06
N ALA A 186 0.41 1.20 14.26
CA ALA A 186 -1.01 1.10 13.93
C ALA A 186 -1.20 0.86 12.43
N CYS A 187 -2.01 -0.12 12.05
CA CYS A 187 -2.42 -0.35 10.67
C CYS A 187 -3.73 0.42 10.36
N LEU A 188 -4.18 0.40 9.09
CA LEU A 188 -5.40 1.11 8.69
C LEU A 188 -6.67 0.63 9.43
N GLU A 189 -6.67 -0.62 9.94
CA GLU A 189 -7.79 -1.18 10.70
C GLU A 189 -7.71 -0.89 12.21
N CYS A 190 -6.63 -0.31 12.70
CA CYS A 190 -6.52 0.05 14.11
C CYS A 190 -7.44 1.21 14.49
N GLN A 191 -7.65 2.11 13.55
CA GLN A 191 -8.58 3.23 13.68
C GLN A 191 -9.35 3.34 12.36
N PRO A 192 -10.50 2.66 12.24
CA PRO A 192 -11.27 2.67 11.02
C PRO A 192 -11.75 4.10 10.72
N LEU A 193 -11.12 4.72 9.73
CA LEU A 193 -11.47 6.07 9.26
C LEU A 193 -12.74 6.08 8.40
N VAL A 194 -13.26 4.90 8.05
CA VAL A 194 -14.45 4.74 7.22
C VAL A 194 -15.61 4.25 8.08
N PRO A 195 -16.73 4.98 8.12
CA PRO A 195 -17.93 4.52 8.82
C PRO A 195 -18.40 3.15 8.32
N ALA A 196 -18.82 2.28 9.24
CA ALA A 196 -19.27 0.91 8.94
C ALA A 196 -20.39 0.87 7.88
N GLU A 197 -21.25 1.87 7.86
CA GLU A 197 -22.35 2.03 6.89
C GLU A 197 -21.86 2.15 5.43
N ARG A 198 -20.70 2.77 5.22
CA ARG A 198 -20.06 2.82 3.89
C ARG A 198 -19.40 1.50 3.50
N LEU A 199 -18.98 0.71 4.47
CA LEU A 199 -18.36 -0.60 4.24
C LEU A 199 -19.37 -1.65 3.78
N GLN A 200 -20.64 -1.55 4.18
CA GLN A 200 -21.68 -2.49 3.76
C GLN A 200 -21.96 -2.42 2.25
N LYS A 201 -21.75 -1.26 1.60
CA LYS A 201 -21.88 -1.09 0.15
C LYS A 201 -20.67 -1.63 -0.64
N ALA A 202 -19.53 -1.78 0.01
CA ALA A 202 -18.26 -2.17 -0.61
C ALA A 202 -18.06 -3.69 -0.75
N CYS A 203 -18.92 -4.51 -0.16
CA CYS A 203 -18.82 -5.97 -0.20
C CYS A 203 -19.42 -6.62 -1.47
N THR A 204 -19.71 -5.85 -2.51
CA THR A 204 -20.18 -6.38 -3.79
C THR A 204 -19.01 -6.83 -4.63
N PRO A 205 -18.93 -8.09 -5.08
CA PRO A 205 -17.84 -8.58 -5.93
C PRO A 205 -17.69 -7.75 -7.21
N PRO A 206 -16.45 -7.62 -7.75
CA PRO A 206 -16.19 -6.90 -9.00
C PRO A 206 -16.91 -7.52 -10.16
N GLY A 207 -17.91 -7.69 -10.50
CA GLY A 207 -18.73 -8.34 -11.54
C GLY A 207 -20.22 -8.18 -11.32
N GLU A 208 -20.63 -7.86 -10.09
CA GLU A 208 -22.04 -7.66 -9.72
C GLU A 208 -22.37 -6.18 -9.45
N ARG A 209 -21.54 -5.22 -9.90
CA ARG A 209 -21.95 -3.81 -9.87
C ARG A 209 -23.21 -3.68 -10.71
N ARG A 210 -24.33 -3.52 -10.03
CA ARG A 210 -25.60 -3.26 -10.69
C ARG A 210 -25.43 -2.01 -11.56
N LYS A 211 -25.86 -2.10 -12.83
CA LYS A 211 -25.86 -1.01 -13.80
C LYS A 211 -26.69 0.22 -13.38
N THR A 212 -27.16 0.27 -12.16
CA THR A 212 -28.07 1.28 -11.61
C THR A 212 -27.47 2.08 -10.43
N GLU A 213 -26.20 1.85 -10.03
CA GLU A 213 -25.58 2.65 -8.97
C GLU A 213 -24.91 3.89 -9.58
N GLU A 214 -25.17 5.04 -8.99
CA GLU A 214 -24.49 6.29 -9.32
C GLU A 214 -22.97 6.07 -9.24
N PRO A 215 -22.21 6.68 -10.17
CA PRO A 215 -20.76 6.56 -10.12
C PRO A 215 -20.26 7.03 -8.74
N PRO A 216 -19.22 6.40 -8.18
CA PRO A 216 -18.70 6.79 -6.88
C PRO A 216 -18.37 8.29 -6.87
N PRO A 217 -18.63 8.99 -5.76
CA PRO A 217 -18.40 10.42 -5.69
C PRO A 217 -16.94 10.75 -6.03
N LYS A 218 -16.74 11.64 -7.00
CA LYS A 218 -15.40 12.12 -7.36
C LYS A 218 -14.86 12.98 -6.23
N PHE A 219 -13.69 12.61 -5.71
CA PHE A 219 -13.02 13.39 -4.68
C PHE A 219 -12.18 14.51 -5.29
N PRO A 220 -12.17 15.71 -4.66
CA PRO A 220 -11.30 16.79 -5.09
C PRO A 220 -9.83 16.39 -4.92
N ALA A 221 -9.01 16.71 -5.93
CA ALA A 221 -7.59 16.35 -5.93
C ALA A 221 -6.77 17.47 -6.60
N LEU A 222 -5.68 17.86 -5.95
CA LEU A 222 -4.74 18.88 -6.44
C LEU A 222 -3.38 18.23 -6.71
N LEU A 223 -2.78 18.56 -7.85
CA LEU A 223 -1.44 18.08 -8.20
C LEU A 223 -0.40 18.50 -7.14
N SER A 224 -0.46 19.73 -6.65
CA SER A 224 0.48 20.24 -5.63
C SER A 224 0.44 19.41 -4.34
N VAL A 225 -0.75 19.03 -3.88
CA VAL A 225 -0.91 18.16 -2.71
C VAL A 225 -0.41 16.75 -3.02
N ALA A 226 -0.74 16.22 -4.21
CA ALA A 226 -0.25 14.92 -4.65
C ALA A 226 1.29 14.87 -4.65
N THR A 227 1.94 15.91 -5.19
CA THR A 227 3.40 15.98 -5.24
C THR A 227 4.04 16.00 -3.85
N ILE A 228 3.49 16.79 -2.93
CA ILE A 228 3.98 16.87 -1.55
C ILE A 228 3.82 15.52 -0.86
N ILE A 229 2.65 14.91 -0.92
CA ILE A 229 2.38 13.63 -0.26
C ILE A 229 3.21 12.50 -0.86
N ALA A 230 3.30 12.42 -2.19
CA ALA A 230 4.13 11.42 -2.86
C ALA A 230 5.62 11.57 -2.50
N GLY A 231 6.14 12.80 -2.47
CA GLY A 231 7.50 13.08 -2.04
C GLY A 231 7.76 12.65 -0.60
N LEU A 232 6.81 12.88 0.32
CA LEU A 232 6.90 12.42 1.71
C LEU A 232 6.84 10.89 1.82
N GLN A 233 5.97 10.22 1.03
CA GLN A 233 5.97 8.75 0.95
C GLN A 233 7.33 8.24 0.44
N PHE A 234 7.88 8.88 -0.60
CA PHE A 234 9.17 8.50 -1.15
C PHE A 234 10.31 8.71 -0.15
N GLN A 235 10.29 9.77 0.66
CA GLN A 235 11.26 9.94 1.76
C GLN A 235 11.21 8.78 2.76
N GLU A 236 10.03 8.28 3.12
CA GLU A 236 9.91 7.11 3.99
C GLU A 236 10.43 5.83 3.30
N VAL A 237 10.24 5.69 1.98
CA VAL A 237 10.86 4.60 1.20
C VAL A 237 12.39 4.65 1.31
N LEU A 238 13.00 5.80 1.07
CA LEU A 238 14.46 5.97 1.16
C LEU A 238 14.98 5.68 2.57
N LYS A 239 14.35 6.23 3.60
CA LYS A 239 14.73 5.97 5.00
C LYS A 239 14.70 4.47 5.31
N GLN A 240 13.66 3.77 4.86
CA GLN A 240 13.51 2.33 5.08
C GLN A 240 14.56 1.53 4.32
N LEU A 241 14.82 1.85 3.05
CA LEU A 241 15.76 1.10 2.22
C LEU A 241 17.22 1.37 2.60
N LEU A 242 17.58 2.62 2.83
CA LEU A 242 18.94 3.01 3.19
C LEU A 242 19.25 2.77 4.68
N ASN A 243 18.23 2.67 5.52
CA ASN A 243 18.34 2.62 6.98
C ASN A 243 18.96 3.91 7.54
N VAL A 244 18.46 5.07 7.09
CA VAL A 244 18.96 6.41 7.46
C VAL A 244 17.87 7.24 8.13
N GLY A 245 18.28 8.22 8.90
CA GLY A 245 17.39 9.16 9.56
C GLY A 245 16.40 8.49 10.53
N THR A 246 15.37 9.24 10.90
CA THR A 246 14.28 8.73 11.76
C THR A 246 13.05 8.47 10.92
N PRO A 247 12.62 7.21 10.77
CA PRO A 247 11.36 6.89 10.09
C PRO A 247 10.17 7.54 10.79
N LEU A 248 9.12 7.85 10.03
CA LEU A 248 7.86 8.34 10.58
C LEU A 248 7.33 7.35 11.62
N ASP A 249 7.05 7.83 12.84
CA ASP A 249 6.62 6.97 13.95
C ASP A 249 5.26 6.32 13.70
N ASN A 250 4.41 6.89 12.88
CA ASN A 250 3.26 6.25 12.23
C ASN A 250 2.55 7.16 11.23
N TYR A 251 2.11 8.36 11.62
CA TYR A 251 1.19 9.17 10.82
C TYR A 251 1.64 10.62 10.71
N LEU A 252 1.56 11.18 9.50
CA LEU A 252 1.77 12.58 9.20
C LEU A 252 0.55 13.12 8.48
N PHE A 253 0.01 14.24 8.94
CA PHE A 253 -1.04 15.01 8.29
C PHE A 253 -0.45 16.28 7.70
N TYR A 254 -0.87 16.63 6.49
CA TYR A 254 -0.54 17.88 5.81
C TYR A 254 -1.80 18.72 5.56
N ASP A 255 -1.78 19.96 6.02
CA ASP A 255 -2.76 20.98 5.72
C ASP A 255 -2.18 21.99 4.72
N GLY A 256 -2.60 21.88 3.45
CA GLY A 256 -2.12 22.72 2.37
C GLY A 256 -2.68 24.14 2.39
N LEU A 257 -3.78 24.42 3.10
CA LEU A 257 -4.29 25.78 3.26
C LEU A 257 -3.40 26.60 4.18
N HIS A 258 -2.86 25.98 5.23
CA HIS A 258 -2.03 26.65 6.22
C HIS A 258 -0.54 26.23 6.12
N GLN A 259 -0.18 25.37 5.17
CA GLN A 259 1.17 24.81 4.99
C GLN A 259 1.73 24.19 6.27
N GLN A 260 0.90 23.45 6.98
CA GLN A 260 1.26 22.84 8.26
C GLN A 260 1.40 21.33 8.14
N PHE A 261 2.43 20.80 8.82
CA PHE A 261 2.65 19.38 9.00
C PHE A 261 2.44 19.00 10.45
N THR A 262 1.62 18.00 10.70
CA THR A 262 1.35 17.48 12.04
C THR A 262 1.68 15.99 12.06
N THR A 263 2.62 15.59 12.90
CA THR A 263 2.92 14.17 13.15
C THR A 263 2.11 13.67 14.32
N LEU A 264 1.50 12.50 14.16
CA LEU A 264 0.69 11.86 15.18
C LEU A 264 1.19 10.42 15.39
N LYS A 265 1.27 10.03 16.66
CA LYS A 265 1.49 8.64 17.03
C LYS A 265 0.15 7.98 17.26
N LEU A 266 -0.37 7.32 16.22
CA LEU A 266 -1.59 6.54 16.33
C LEU A 266 -1.31 5.27 17.13
N ALA A 267 -2.07 5.08 18.21
CA ALA A 267 -1.94 3.87 19.02
C ALA A 267 -2.42 2.63 18.23
N ARG A 268 -1.63 1.56 18.29
CA ARG A 268 -2.06 0.25 17.80
C ARG A 268 -3.22 -0.24 18.66
N ASN A 269 -4.34 -0.60 18.01
CA ASN A 269 -5.47 -1.15 18.73
C ASN A 269 -5.17 -2.59 19.20
N PRO A 270 -5.15 -2.87 20.51
CA PRO A 270 -4.84 -4.21 21.02
C PRO A 270 -5.87 -5.26 20.63
N ASN A 271 -7.05 -4.83 20.19
CA ASN A 271 -8.12 -5.68 19.68
C ASN A 271 -8.27 -5.61 18.16
N CYS A 272 -7.31 -4.99 17.45
CA CYS A 272 -7.34 -4.95 15.99
C CYS A 272 -7.38 -6.36 15.42
N PHE A 273 -8.39 -6.66 14.61
CA PHE A 273 -8.58 -7.97 14.02
C PHE A 273 -7.45 -8.35 13.04
N LEU A 274 -6.70 -7.37 12.55
CA LEU A 274 -5.67 -7.59 11.55
C LEU A 274 -4.26 -7.66 12.16
N CYS A 275 -3.89 -6.72 13.02
CA CYS A 275 -2.51 -6.58 13.50
C CYS A 275 -2.34 -6.76 15.01
N SER A 276 -3.37 -7.13 15.78
CA SER A 276 -3.22 -7.39 17.21
C SER A 276 -2.46 -8.70 17.48
N ASP A 277 -1.81 -8.77 18.65
CA ASP A 277 -1.14 -9.99 19.06
C ASP A 277 -2.13 -11.13 19.33
N ARG A 278 -3.37 -10.78 19.71
CA ARG A 278 -4.47 -11.75 19.85
C ARG A 278 -4.85 -12.41 18.52
N PHE A 279 -4.83 -11.67 17.43
CA PHE A 279 -5.07 -12.22 16.10
C PHE A 279 -3.93 -13.13 15.63
N ARG A 280 -2.69 -12.78 15.96
CA ARG A 280 -1.51 -13.61 15.70
C ARG A 280 -1.58 -14.98 16.40
N LEU A 281 -2.24 -15.02 17.57
CA LEU A 281 -2.43 -16.24 18.38
C LEU A 281 -3.69 -17.04 18.02
N ARG A 282 -4.66 -16.46 17.30
CA ARG A 282 -5.96 -17.09 16.97
C ARG A 282 -6.06 -17.68 15.57
N SER A 283 -4.95 -18.05 14.94
CA SER A 283 -5.03 -18.94 13.78
C SER A 283 -5.23 -20.38 14.32
N GLU A 284 -6.47 -20.73 14.59
CA GLU A 284 -6.81 -22.08 15.01
C GLU A 284 -6.79 -23.03 13.80
N LYS A 285 -6.14 -24.16 13.96
CA LYS A 285 -6.25 -25.25 13.01
C LYS A 285 -7.64 -25.82 13.11
N TYR A 286 -8.38 -25.76 12.01
CA TYR A 286 -9.77 -26.23 11.97
C TYR A 286 -9.91 -27.37 10.98
N ALA A 287 -10.40 -28.51 11.49
CA ALA A 287 -10.55 -29.71 10.69
C ALA A 287 -11.67 -29.53 9.66
N ILE A 288 -11.35 -29.76 8.38
CA ILE A 288 -12.27 -29.68 7.25
C ILE A 288 -12.46 -31.08 6.66
N ASP A 289 -13.71 -31.43 6.38
CA ASP A 289 -14.02 -32.62 5.57
C ASP A 289 -14.03 -32.20 4.09
N PRO A 290 -13.23 -32.86 3.23
CA PRO A 290 -13.24 -32.59 1.79
C PRO A 290 -14.60 -32.79 1.12
N LYS A 291 -15.48 -33.60 1.68
CA LYS A 291 -16.82 -33.88 1.16
C LYS A 291 -17.85 -32.85 1.58
N GLU A 292 -17.51 -32.04 2.60
CA GLU A 292 -18.40 -31.01 3.16
C GLU A 292 -18.60 -29.86 2.16
N THR A 293 -19.82 -29.34 2.14
CA THR A 293 -20.14 -28.09 1.41
C THR A 293 -19.78 -26.86 2.25
N VAL A 294 -19.64 -25.72 1.60
CA VAL A 294 -19.45 -24.43 2.30
C VAL A 294 -20.61 -24.13 3.27
N ALA A 295 -21.84 -24.51 2.92
CA ALA A 295 -23.00 -24.35 3.79
C ALA A 295 -22.90 -25.18 5.08
N GLU A 296 -22.46 -26.43 4.97
CA GLU A 296 -22.27 -27.31 6.14
C GLU A 296 -21.13 -26.79 7.03
N LEU A 297 -20.02 -26.33 6.43
CA LEU A 297 -18.95 -25.67 7.19
C LEU A 297 -19.46 -24.43 7.92
N LYS A 298 -20.27 -23.58 7.28
CA LYS A 298 -20.90 -22.41 7.93
C LYS A 298 -21.73 -22.81 9.13
N ASN A 299 -22.57 -23.83 8.99
CA ASN A 299 -23.41 -24.31 10.10
C ASN A 299 -22.54 -24.80 11.28
N ARG A 300 -21.46 -25.52 11.02
CA ARG A 300 -20.53 -25.92 12.08
C ARG A 300 -19.85 -24.71 12.74
N LEU A 301 -19.47 -23.72 11.97
CA LEU A 301 -18.87 -22.50 12.50
C LEU A 301 -19.85 -21.68 13.34
N ILE A 302 -21.12 -21.60 12.93
CA ILE A 302 -22.20 -21.00 13.72
C ILE A 302 -22.28 -21.66 15.09
N MET A 303 -22.36 -22.99 15.12
CA MET A 303 -22.48 -23.77 16.36
C MET A 303 -21.21 -23.68 17.24
N THR A 304 -20.03 -23.63 16.62
CA THR A 304 -18.75 -23.64 17.35
C THR A 304 -18.39 -22.25 17.92
N PHE A 305 -18.66 -21.20 17.16
CA PHE A 305 -18.20 -19.85 17.48
C PHE A 305 -19.33 -18.85 17.80
N GLY A 306 -20.58 -19.28 17.79
CA GLY A 306 -21.74 -18.42 18.05
C GLY A 306 -21.95 -17.35 16.96
N LEU A 307 -21.70 -17.69 15.70
CA LEU A 307 -21.86 -16.79 14.58
C LEU A 307 -23.33 -16.69 14.16
N GLU A 308 -23.71 -15.59 13.48
CA GLU A 308 -25.08 -15.38 12.98
C GLU A 308 -25.25 -15.66 11.50
N ALA A 309 -24.36 -15.08 10.68
CA ALA A 309 -24.41 -15.15 9.21
C ALA A 309 -23.03 -15.18 8.59
N PRO A 310 -22.21 -16.21 8.81
CA PRO A 310 -20.82 -16.24 8.39
C PRO A 310 -20.65 -16.24 6.87
N LYS A 311 -19.77 -15.37 6.38
CA LYS A 311 -19.27 -15.40 5.01
C LYS A 311 -17.84 -15.96 5.05
N ILE A 312 -17.59 -17.02 4.29
CA ILE A 312 -16.26 -17.64 4.20
C ILE A 312 -15.54 -17.09 2.99
N ILE A 313 -14.34 -16.58 3.20
CA ILE A 313 -13.50 -16.01 2.17
C ILE A 313 -12.25 -16.87 2.01
N LEU A 314 -11.98 -17.26 0.78
CA LEU A 314 -10.75 -17.95 0.38
C LEU A 314 -10.09 -17.16 -0.76
N ARG A 315 -8.80 -16.87 -0.63
CA ARG A 315 -8.03 -16.11 -1.65
C ARG A 315 -8.70 -14.82 -2.10
N GLY A 316 -9.36 -14.12 -1.17
CA GLY A 316 -10.07 -12.86 -1.44
C GLY A 316 -11.47 -13.02 -2.04
N GLN A 317 -11.96 -14.23 -2.30
CA GLN A 317 -13.30 -14.49 -2.84
C GLN A 317 -14.22 -15.07 -1.79
N VAL A 318 -15.46 -14.56 -1.74
CA VAL A 318 -16.53 -15.14 -0.91
C VAL A 318 -16.95 -16.47 -1.54
N LEU A 319 -16.91 -17.53 -0.75
CA LEU A 319 -17.32 -18.85 -1.20
C LEU A 319 -18.85 -18.99 -1.25
N SER A 320 -19.35 -19.50 -2.37
CA SER A 320 -20.76 -19.86 -2.51
C SER A 320 -21.08 -21.13 -1.70
N ASP A 321 -22.25 -21.15 -1.05
CA ASP A 321 -22.72 -22.21 -0.17
C ASP A 321 -22.77 -23.62 -0.82
N LYS A 322 -22.99 -23.67 -2.13
CA LYS A 322 -23.07 -24.91 -2.91
C LYS A 322 -21.70 -25.52 -3.27
N LYS A 323 -20.59 -24.83 -3.00
CA LYS A 323 -19.25 -25.35 -3.32
C LYS A 323 -18.86 -26.45 -2.32
N ILE A 324 -18.26 -27.53 -2.84
CA ILE A 324 -17.67 -28.63 -2.05
C ILE A 324 -16.21 -28.26 -1.75
N LEU A 325 -15.80 -28.36 -0.48
CA LEU A 325 -14.49 -27.91 -0.01
C LEU A 325 -13.34 -28.64 -0.69
N GLY A 326 -13.44 -29.94 -0.94
CA GLY A 326 -12.43 -30.72 -1.65
C GLY A 326 -12.21 -30.30 -3.11
N LYS A 327 -13.18 -29.63 -3.74
CA LYS A 327 -13.05 -29.09 -5.10
C LYS A 327 -12.35 -27.73 -5.15
N LEU A 328 -12.09 -27.09 -4.00
CA LEU A 328 -11.45 -25.79 -3.90
C LEU A 328 -9.91 -25.86 -3.99
N GLN A 329 -9.34 -27.09 -4.09
CA GLN A 329 -7.89 -27.30 -4.11
C GLN A 329 -7.18 -26.55 -2.96
N LEU A 330 -7.74 -26.64 -1.77
CA LEU A 330 -7.14 -26.05 -0.57
C LEU A 330 -5.82 -26.75 -0.27
N LYS A 331 -4.81 -25.96 0.06
CA LYS A 331 -3.54 -26.46 0.60
C LYS A 331 -3.70 -26.71 2.11
N ASP A 332 -2.90 -27.61 2.65
CA ASP A 332 -2.86 -27.81 4.09
C ASP A 332 -2.46 -26.51 4.81
N GLU A 333 -3.16 -26.20 5.89
CA GLU A 333 -3.04 -24.94 6.64
C GLU A 333 -3.36 -23.66 5.81
N GLU A 334 -4.07 -23.78 4.69
CA GLU A 334 -4.49 -22.59 3.94
C GLU A 334 -5.51 -21.77 4.73
N PRO A 335 -5.33 -20.44 4.86
CA PRO A 335 -6.22 -19.62 5.66
C PRO A 335 -7.58 -19.42 5.02
N LEU A 336 -8.64 -19.72 5.77
CA LEU A 336 -10.00 -19.29 5.52
C LEU A 336 -10.31 -18.10 6.42
N PHE A 337 -10.86 -17.04 5.86
CA PHE A 337 -11.33 -15.88 6.62
C PHE A 337 -12.85 -15.95 6.73
N ILE A 338 -13.35 -15.82 7.94
CA ILE A 338 -14.79 -15.83 8.24
C ILE A 338 -15.18 -14.43 8.70
N ILE A 339 -16.09 -13.79 7.98
CA ILE A 339 -16.68 -12.51 8.33
C ILE A 339 -18.11 -12.77 8.80
N ASP A 340 -18.47 -12.24 9.95
CA ASP A 340 -19.79 -12.41 10.54
C ASP A 340 -20.23 -11.13 11.26
N PRO A 341 -21.52 -10.71 11.17
CA PRO A 341 -22.02 -9.53 11.87
C PRO A 341 -21.96 -9.62 13.40
N ALA A 342 -22.05 -10.83 13.96
CA ALA A 342 -22.02 -11.05 15.42
C ALA A 342 -20.62 -10.89 16.02
N VAL A 343 -19.57 -10.92 15.20
CA VAL A 343 -18.20 -10.76 15.66
C VAL A 343 -17.58 -9.53 15.02
N ALA A 344 -17.12 -8.61 15.86
CA ALA A 344 -16.46 -7.39 15.40
C ALA A 344 -15.16 -7.66 14.58
N GLN A 345 -14.81 -8.93 14.35
CA GLN A 345 -13.51 -9.35 13.77
C GLN A 345 -13.65 -10.62 12.94
N PRO A 346 -13.08 -10.66 11.73
CA PRO A 346 -12.98 -11.90 10.97
C PRO A 346 -12.21 -12.98 11.75
N LEU A 347 -12.74 -14.18 11.80
CA LEU A 347 -12.01 -15.33 12.29
C LEU A 347 -11.09 -15.84 11.18
N LYS A 348 -9.85 -16.16 11.52
CA LYS A 348 -8.91 -16.83 10.63
C LYS A 348 -8.79 -18.29 11.05
N LEU A 349 -9.23 -19.18 10.20
CA LEU A 349 -9.06 -20.61 10.39
C LEU A 349 -7.99 -21.15 9.42
N LEU A 350 -7.12 -21.99 9.92
CA LEU A 350 -6.21 -22.75 9.07
C LEU A 350 -6.88 -24.09 8.75
N ALA A 351 -7.18 -24.30 7.47
CA ALA A 351 -7.85 -25.50 6.99
C ALA A 351 -6.90 -26.70 7.13
N VAL A 352 -7.28 -27.68 7.92
CA VAL A 352 -6.56 -28.96 8.03
C VAL A 352 -7.49 -30.07 7.56
N PHE A 353 -7.10 -30.82 6.56
CA PHE A 353 -7.89 -31.93 6.08
C PHE A 353 -7.81 -33.12 7.06
N LYS A 354 -9.00 -33.70 7.35
CA LYS A 354 -9.08 -34.96 8.11
C LYS A 354 -8.77 -36.16 7.23
#